data_8a73a33c965ccff199b7c5ef45861815
#
_entry.id   8a73a33c965ccff199b7c5ef45861815
#
_cell.length_a   1.000
_cell.length_b   1.000
_cell.length_c   1.000
_cell.angle_alpha   90.00
_cell.angle_beta   90.00
_cell.angle_gamma   90.00
#
_symmetry.space_group_name_H-M   'P 1'
#
loop_
_entity.id
_entity.type
_entity.pdbx_description
1 polymer ?
#
loop_
_entity_poly.entity_id
_entity_poly.type
_entity_poly.pdbx_seq_one_letter_code
_entity_poly.pdbx_strand_id
1 'polypeptide(L)'
;MDEGSGSFVFHDRAAGAKESIRVFYFRPPGLGPELPIVLALHGSTRAGEEFRDWLAGSAQKLGFLLLVPEFDVHAFPNAHAYNYGNVKTAPPESQVSPRSGWNFGIIDRLFDHAVETTGSSAKSFHLFGLSAGGQYVLRYLALNEAPSVERAVAANSGWYMLPDLNIDYPDGMEGIGLDESFLRRYLSRNVTILLGDADTDSSASDLPRNEVALAQGPHRLARGLWHFDHCRKVAEQLGASFGWRLEIVPGAVHVDQAMFEIGAHIAVGSEDRESWIRVERKKLWPLAE
;
A
#
# COMPACT_ATOMS: atom_id res chain seq x y z
N MET A 1 -23.99 2.92 3.65
CA MET A 1 -23.44 1.65 3.12
C MET A 1 -24.26 0.49 3.67
N ASP A 2 -24.94 -0.23 2.79
CA ASP A 2 -25.74 -1.41 3.16
C ASP A 2 -24.83 -2.61 3.44
N GLU A 3 -25.37 -3.68 4.06
CA GLU A 3 -24.66 -4.92 4.28
C GLU A 3 -24.37 -5.63 2.94
N GLY A 4 -23.28 -6.37 2.86
CA GLY A 4 -22.81 -7.04 1.65
C GLY A 4 -21.94 -6.16 0.76
N SER A 5 -21.85 -6.55 -0.52
CA SER A 5 -21.09 -5.81 -1.54
C SER A 5 -21.88 -4.64 -2.10
N GLY A 6 -21.20 -3.52 -2.33
CA GLY A 6 -21.79 -2.34 -2.96
C GLY A 6 -20.73 -1.37 -3.47
N SER A 7 -21.21 -0.24 -3.96
CA SER A 7 -20.36 0.89 -4.34
C SER A 7 -21.06 2.23 -4.11
N PHE A 8 -20.28 3.27 -3.91
CA PHE A 8 -20.76 4.65 -3.89
C PHE A 8 -19.76 5.59 -4.57
N VAL A 9 -20.20 6.80 -4.86
CA VAL A 9 -19.30 7.84 -5.38
C VAL A 9 -18.89 8.74 -4.22
N PHE A 10 -17.58 8.77 -3.94
CA PHE A 10 -16.99 9.67 -2.97
C PHE A 10 -16.65 11.01 -3.66
N HIS A 11 -17.31 12.07 -3.22
CA HIS A 11 -17.03 13.42 -3.67
C HIS A 11 -16.03 14.07 -2.72
N ASP A 12 -14.77 14.05 -3.11
CA ASP A 12 -13.72 14.69 -2.32
C ASP A 12 -13.91 16.23 -2.35
N ARG A 13 -14.10 16.83 -1.19
CA ARG A 13 -14.35 18.27 -1.03
C ARG A 13 -13.10 19.07 -0.69
N ALA A 14 -11.92 18.45 -0.71
CA ALA A 14 -10.68 19.18 -0.44
C ALA A 14 -10.41 20.24 -1.51
N ALA A 15 -9.81 21.34 -1.10
CA ALA A 15 -9.36 22.36 -2.03
C ALA A 15 -8.34 21.74 -3.03
N GLY A 16 -8.69 21.76 -4.32
CA GLY A 16 -7.88 21.17 -5.39
C GLY A 16 -8.27 19.75 -5.78
N ALA A 17 -9.18 19.08 -5.05
CA ALA A 17 -9.75 17.83 -5.52
C ALA A 17 -10.63 18.08 -6.76
N LYS A 18 -10.31 17.41 -7.86
CA LYS A 18 -10.98 17.62 -9.14
C LYS A 18 -11.98 16.52 -9.49
N GLU A 19 -11.85 15.37 -8.85
CA GLU A 19 -12.51 14.17 -9.31
C GLU A 19 -13.31 13.49 -8.18
N SER A 20 -14.45 12.96 -8.58
CA SER A 20 -15.22 12.03 -7.77
C SER A 20 -14.64 10.64 -7.96
N ILE A 21 -14.48 9.88 -6.88
CA ILE A 21 -13.88 8.55 -6.89
C ILE A 21 -14.98 7.54 -6.59
N ARG A 22 -15.11 6.52 -7.43
CA ARG A 22 -15.93 5.36 -7.11
C ARG A 22 -15.24 4.56 -6.02
N VAL A 23 -15.99 4.17 -5.00
CA VAL A 23 -15.49 3.32 -3.91
C VAL A 23 -16.34 2.05 -3.89
N PHE A 24 -15.72 0.92 -4.15
CA PHE A 24 -16.32 -0.38 -3.92
C PHE A 24 -16.15 -0.76 -2.47
N TYR A 25 -17.13 -1.42 -1.89
CA TYR A 25 -17.05 -1.83 -0.49
C TYR A 25 -17.64 -3.21 -0.27
N PHE A 26 -17.25 -3.82 0.84
CA PHE A 26 -17.94 -4.95 1.44
C PHE A 26 -18.15 -4.66 2.93
N ARG A 27 -19.39 -4.70 3.37
CA ARG A 27 -19.78 -4.56 4.77
C ARG A 27 -20.35 -5.86 5.28
N PRO A 28 -19.65 -6.59 6.17
CA PRO A 28 -20.20 -7.81 6.77
C PRO A 28 -21.49 -7.52 7.52
N PRO A 29 -22.49 -8.45 7.47
CA PRO A 29 -23.74 -8.27 8.18
C PRO A 29 -23.56 -8.36 9.70
N GLY A 30 -24.41 -7.63 10.43
CA GLY A 30 -24.51 -7.71 11.88
C GLY A 30 -23.33 -7.09 12.66
N LEU A 31 -22.41 -6.37 12.02
CA LEU A 31 -21.28 -5.73 12.69
C LEU A 31 -21.68 -4.37 13.28
N GLY A 32 -21.25 -4.16 14.54
CA GLY A 32 -21.46 -2.92 15.30
C GLY A 32 -20.51 -1.80 14.91
N PRO A 33 -20.53 -0.67 15.68
CA PRO A 33 -19.73 0.51 15.38
C PRO A 33 -18.21 0.32 15.57
N GLU A 34 -17.78 -0.74 16.25
CA GLU A 34 -16.36 -0.99 16.58
C GLU A 34 -15.64 -1.84 15.52
N LEU A 35 -16.27 -2.05 14.34
CA LEU A 35 -15.63 -2.86 13.30
C LEU A 35 -14.35 -2.18 12.77
N PRO A 36 -13.28 -2.95 12.54
CA PRO A 36 -12.09 -2.45 11.87
C PRO A 36 -12.41 -1.97 10.45
N ILE A 37 -11.70 -0.95 9.97
CA ILE A 37 -11.83 -0.45 8.60
C ILE A 37 -10.53 -0.74 7.87
N VAL A 38 -10.63 -1.41 6.72
CA VAL A 38 -9.51 -1.68 5.81
C VAL A 38 -9.74 -0.93 4.51
N LEU A 39 -8.81 -0.03 4.16
CA LEU A 39 -8.73 0.56 2.84
C LEU A 39 -7.75 -0.25 2.00
N ALA A 40 -8.21 -0.71 0.82
CA ALA A 40 -7.42 -1.57 -0.04
C ALA A 40 -7.17 -0.91 -1.41
N LEU A 41 -5.90 -0.91 -1.85
CA LEU A 41 -5.41 -0.22 -3.03
C LEU A 41 -5.08 -1.24 -4.12
N HIS A 42 -5.81 -1.14 -5.25
CA HIS A 42 -5.67 -2.04 -6.40
C HIS A 42 -4.34 -1.87 -7.15
N GLY A 43 -4.04 -2.84 -8.00
CA GLY A 43 -2.88 -2.81 -8.90
C GLY A 43 -3.02 -1.84 -10.08
N SER A 44 -2.11 -1.96 -11.03
CA SER A 44 -2.08 -1.13 -12.26
C SER A 44 -3.26 -1.35 -13.20
N THR A 45 -3.97 -2.46 -13.09
CA THR A 45 -5.19 -2.76 -13.86
C THR A 45 -6.36 -1.85 -13.51
N ARG A 46 -6.32 -1.19 -12.35
CA ARG A 46 -7.37 -0.28 -11.84
C ARG A 46 -8.73 -0.96 -11.60
N ALA A 47 -8.74 -2.30 -11.44
CA ALA A 47 -9.95 -3.10 -11.27
C ALA A 47 -10.41 -3.07 -9.79
N GLY A 48 -11.05 -1.98 -9.37
CA GLY A 48 -11.47 -1.78 -7.96
C GLY A 48 -12.53 -2.79 -7.53
N GLU A 49 -13.49 -3.12 -8.39
CA GLU A 49 -14.54 -4.10 -8.07
C GLU A 49 -14.00 -5.50 -7.88
N GLU A 50 -13.17 -5.97 -8.82
CA GLU A 50 -12.50 -7.27 -8.72
C GLU A 50 -11.63 -7.36 -7.46
N PHE A 51 -10.93 -6.28 -7.13
CA PHE A 51 -10.08 -6.20 -5.93
C PHE A 51 -10.90 -6.31 -4.64
N ARG A 52 -12.10 -5.70 -4.60
CA ARG A 52 -13.07 -5.88 -3.52
C ARG A 52 -13.50 -7.35 -3.42
N ASP A 53 -13.79 -8.00 -4.56
CA ASP A 53 -14.28 -9.39 -4.59
C ASP A 53 -13.21 -10.36 -4.09
N TRP A 54 -11.94 -10.17 -4.41
CA TRP A 54 -10.83 -10.95 -3.86
C TRP A 54 -10.73 -10.87 -2.32
N LEU A 55 -11.10 -9.74 -1.72
CA LEU A 55 -11.00 -9.50 -0.27
C LEU A 55 -12.32 -9.73 0.49
N ALA A 56 -13.46 -9.79 -0.19
CA ALA A 56 -14.78 -9.86 0.44
C ALA A 56 -14.93 -11.07 1.38
N GLY A 57 -14.40 -12.25 0.98
CA GLY A 57 -14.41 -13.45 1.83
C GLY A 57 -13.63 -13.26 3.13
N SER A 58 -12.47 -12.61 3.05
CA SER A 58 -11.68 -12.27 4.23
C SER A 58 -12.37 -11.22 5.10
N ALA A 59 -12.98 -10.20 4.48
CA ALA A 59 -13.76 -9.20 5.21
C ALA A 59 -14.93 -9.82 5.98
N GLN A 60 -15.64 -10.76 5.37
CA GLN A 60 -16.71 -11.52 6.02
C GLN A 60 -16.19 -12.37 7.19
N LYS A 61 -15.09 -13.09 6.96
CA LYS A 61 -14.52 -14.02 7.97
C LYS A 61 -13.92 -13.28 9.17
N LEU A 62 -13.21 -12.17 8.91
CA LEU A 62 -12.46 -11.43 9.91
C LEU A 62 -13.25 -10.26 10.52
N GLY A 63 -14.42 -9.94 9.97
CA GLY A 63 -15.30 -8.92 10.52
C GLY A 63 -14.80 -7.50 10.36
N PHE A 64 -14.41 -7.05 9.15
CA PHE A 64 -14.00 -5.68 8.89
C PHE A 64 -14.77 -5.04 7.73
N LEU A 65 -14.95 -3.73 7.79
CA LEU A 65 -15.43 -2.95 6.64
C LEU A 65 -14.30 -2.81 5.64
N LEU A 66 -14.51 -3.30 4.42
CA LEU A 66 -13.59 -3.15 3.31
C LEU A 66 -14.01 -1.96 2.43
N LEU A 67 -13.07 -1.09 2.11
CA LEU A 67 -13.21 0.02 1.17
C LEU A 67 -12.11 -0.06 0.11
N VAL A 68 -12.51 -0.02 -1.16
CA VAL A 68 -11.59 -0.06 -2.31
C VAL A 68 -11.85 1.17 -3.19
N PRO A 69 -11.13 2.27 -2.99
CA PRO A 69 -11.22 3.43 -3.88
C PRO A 69 -10.63 3.08 -5.24
N GLU A 70 -11.39 3.35 -6.30
CA GLU A 70 -10.97 3.12 -7.68
C GLU A 70 -10.33 4.37 -8.27
N PHE A 71 -9.02 4.36 -8.38
CA PHE A 71 -8.26 5.39 -9.10
C PHE A 71 -8.30 5.08 -10.60
N ASP A 72 -9.44 5.31 -11.24
CA ASP A 72 -9.66 4.96 -12.63
C ASP A 72 -8.71 5.68 -13.61
N VAL A 73 -8.51 5.10 -14.80
CA VAL A 73 -7.52 5.58 -15.78
C VAL A 73 -7.89 6.91 -16.44
N HIS A 74 -9.14 7.34 -16.40
CA HIS A 74 -9.56 8.62 -16.98
C HIS A 74 -9.19 9.77 -16.05
N ALA A 75 -9.47 9.63 -14.74
CA ALA A 75 -9.11 10.61 -13.73
C ALA A 75 -7.63 10.54 -13.33
N PHE A 76 -7.04 9.32 -13.31
CA PHE A 76 -5.66 9.04 -12.89
C PHE A 76 -4.88 8.30 -14.00
N PRO A 77 -4.53 8.95 -15.11
CA PRO A 77 -4.14 8.29 -16.37
C PRO A 77 -2.82 7.52 -16.33
N ASN A 78 -1.97 7.76 -15.36
CA ASN A 78 -0.64 7.16 -15.28
C ASN A 78 -0.19 6.94 -13.83
N ALA A 79 1.02 6.40 -13.64
CA ALA A 79 1.57 6.15 -12.31
C ALA A 79 1.77 7.43 -11.49
N HIS A 80 2.16 8.55 -12.13
CA HIS A 80 2.33 9.84 -11.45
C HIS A 80 1.02 10.32 -10.82
N ALA A 81 -0.08 10.22 -11.58
CA ALA A 81 -1.41 10.61 -11.10
C ALA A 81 -1.98 9.62 -10.07
N TYR A 82 -1.57 8.36 -10.08
CA TYR A 82 -2.04 7.34 -9.14
C TYR A 82 -1.02 7.03 -8.04
N ASN A 83 -0.23 5.98 -8.26
CA ASN A 83 0.58 5.36 -7.19
C ASN A 83 1.85 6.12 -6.83
N TYR A 84 2.18 7.20 -7.58
CA TYR A 84 3.17 8.21 -7.17
C TYR A 84 2.50 9.44 -6.53
N GLY A 85 1.21 9.36 -6.20
CA GLY A 85 0.52 10.32 -5.35
C GLY A 85 0.25 11.68 -5.95
N ASN A 86 0.45 11.89 -7.24
CA ASN A 86 0.42 13.20 -7.90
C ASN A 86 1.39 14.23 -7.28
N VAL A 87 2.50 13.74 -6.72
CA VAL A 87 3.53 14.56 -6.06
C VAL A 87 4.34 15.35 -7.09
N LYS A 88 4.69 14.71 -8.20
CA LYS A 88 5.24 15.36 -9.40
C LYS A 88 4.39 15.02 -10.62
N THR A 89 4.25 15.98 -11.53
CA THR A 89 3.64 15.71 -12.85
C THR A 89 4.51 14.72 -13.63
N ALA A 90 3.88 14.02 -14.59
CA ALA A 90 4.63 13.13 -15.46
C ALA A 90 5.65 13.91 -16.31
N PRO A 91 6.76 13.25 -16.74
CA PRO A 91 7.67 13.85 -17.73
C PRO A 91 6.93 14.24 -19.02
N PRO A 92 7.39 15.29 -19.74
CA PRO A 92 8.66 15.98 -19.54
C PRO A 92 8.66 17.08 -18.47
N GLU A 93 7.49 17.54 -17.98
CA GLU A 93 7.40 18.69 -17.07
C GLU A 93 8.02 18.43 -15.71
N SER A 94 7.75 17.25 -15.13
CA SER A 94 8.25 16.79 -13.82
C SER A 94 8.19 17.84 -12.69
N GLN A 95 7.11 18.65 -12.70
CA GLN A 95 6.93 19.73 -11.74
C GLN A 95 6.34 19.19 -10.43
N VAL A 96 6.84 19.69 -9.30
CA VAL A 96 6.28 19.35 -7.98
C VAL A 96 4.91 19.98 -7.82
N SER A 97 3.91 19.17 -7.53
CA SER A 97 2.56 19.62 -7.24
C SER A 97 2.47 20.22 -5.83
N PRO A 98 1.62 21.22 -5.58
CA PRO A 98 1.30 21.62 -4.21
C PRO A 98 0.80 20.41 -3.38
N ARG A 99 1.14 20.38 -2.09
CA ARG A 99 0.71 19.26 -1.20
C ARG A 99 -0.80 19.06 -1.18
N SER A 100 -1.60 20.12 -1.34
CA SER A 100 -3.05 20.04 -1.47
C SER A 100 -3.52 19.29 -2.72
N GLY A 101 -2.67 19.17 -3.74
CA GLY A 101 -2.93 18.40 -4.96
C GLY A 101 -2.45 16.95 -4.90
N TRP A 102 -1.77 16.55 -3.81
CA TRP A 102 -1.37 15.15 -3.63
C TRP A 102 -2.59 14.29 -3.34
N ASN A 103 -2.72 13.18 -4.04
CA ASN A 103 -3.90 12.32 -3.89
C ASN A 103 -3.90 11.48 -2.61
N PHE A 104 -2.81 11.45 -1.85
CA PHE A 104 -2.71 10.68 -0.61
C PHE A 104 -3.75 11.12 0.43
N GLY A 105 -4.07 12.41 0.52
CA GLY A 105 -5.10 12.90 1.44
C GLY A 105 -6.52 12.38 1.16
N ILE A 106 -6.77 11.79 -0.01
CA ILE A 106 -8.04 11.13 -0.33
C ILE A 106 -8.31 9.97 0.63
N ILE A 107 -7.26 9.24 1.01
CA ILE A 107 -7.36 8.06 1.89
C ILE A 107 -7.86 8.47 3.28
N ASP A 108 -7.29 9.52 3.87
CA ASP A 108 -7.70 10.02 5.18
C ASP A 108 -9.14 10.52 5.16
N ARG A 109 -9.50 11.32 4.15
CA ARG A 109 -10.87 11.85 4.01
C ARG A 109 -11.91 10.79 3.69
N LEU A 110 -11.52 9.72 2.98
CA LEU A 110 -12.38 8.57 2.75
C LEU A 110 -12.62 7.78 4.05
N PHE A 111 -11.59 7.64 4.89
CA PHE A 111 -11.74 7.06 6.21
C PHE A 111 -12.71 7.88 7.08
N ASP A 112 -12.53 9.20 7.14
CA ASP A 112 -13.44 10.09 7.88
C ASP A 112 -14.88 9.97 7.39
N HIS A 113 -15.08 9.94 6.06
CA HIS A 113 -16.39 9.73 5.45
C HIS A 113 -17.01 8.37 5.81
N ALA A 114 -16.19 7.32 5.86
CA ALA A 114 -16.66 5.99 6.25
C ALA A 114 -17.09 5.96 7.72
N VAL A 115 -16.31 6.56 8.63
CA VAL A 115 -16.66 6.70 10.05
C VAL A 115 -17.99 7.45 10.20
N GLU A 116 -18.14 8.61 9.54
CA GLU A 116 -19.36 9.41 9.59
C GLU A 116 -20.58 8.65 9.06
N THR A 117 -20.44 8.03 7.88
CA THR A 117 -21.56 7.38 7.17
C THR A 117 -22.03 6.09 7.84
N THR A 118 -21.13 5.36 8.50
CA THR A 118 -21.45 4.08 9.16
C THR A 118 -21.73 4.22 10.65
N GLY A 119 -21.44 5.38 11.23
CA GLY A 119 -21.47 5.59 12.68
C GLY A 119 -20.37 4.81 13.42
N SER A 120 -19.26 4.50 12.73
CA SER A 120 -18.13 3.77 13.31
C SER A 120 -17.45 4.60 14.41
N SER A 121 -16.98 3.91 15.45
CA SER A 121 -16.16 4.51 16.52
C SER A 121 -14.65 4.42 16.23
N ALA A 122 -14.25 3.88 15.07
CA ALA A 122 -12.85 3.69 14.69
C ALA A 122 -12.08 5.03 14.71
N LYS A 123 -10.88 4.99 15.28
CA LYS A 123 -9.93 6.12 15.32
C LYS A 123 -8.76 5.94 14.38
N SER A 124 -8.61 4.73 13.86
CA SER A 124 -7.57 4.34 12.92
C SER A 124 -8.14 3.35 11.92
N PHE A 125 -7.41 3.14 10.85
CA PHE A 125 -7.73 2.17 9.81
C PHE A 125 -6.49 1.35 9.43
N HIS A 126 -6.69 0.32 8.64
CA HIS A 126 -5.63 -0.50 8.11
C HIS A 126 -5.52 -0.32 6.61
N LEU A 127 -4.30 -0.41 6.08
CA LEU A 127 -4.04 -0.34 4.65
C LEU A 127 -3.57 -1.69 4.11
N PHE A 128 -4.10 -2.06 2.96
CA PHE A 128 -3.59 -3.15 2.13
C PHE A 128 -3.41 -2.65 0.71
N GLY A 129 -2.30 -2.98 0.07
CA GLY A 129 -2.10 -2.67 -1.34
C GLY A 129 -1.28 -3.75 -2.03
N LEU A 130 -1.64 -4.10 -3.27
CA LEU A 130 -0.93 -5.08 -4.08
C LEU A 130 -0.38 -4.41 -5.34
N SER A 131 0.86 -4.76 -5.72
CA SER A 131 1.51 -4.24 -6.94
C SER A 131 1.64 -2.70 -6.91
N ALA A 132 1.01 -1.96 -7.83
CA ALA A 132 0.95 -0.51 -7.81
C ALA A 132 0.28 0.02 -6.52
N GLY A 133 -0.71 -0.70 -5.97
CA GLY A 133 -1.32 -0.39 -4.68
C GLY A 133 -0.35 -0.51 -3.52
N GLY A 134 0.55 -1.51 -3.53
CA GLY A 134 1.62 -1.64 -2.55
C GLY A 134 2.61 -0.46 -2.61
N GLN A 135 2.93 0.00 -3.83
CA GLN A 135 3.75 1.21 -4.02
C GLN A 135 3.03 2.47 -3.49
N TYR A 136 1.71 2.56 -3.70
CA TYR A 136 0.90 3.65 -3.15
C TYR A 136 0.95 3.66 -1.62
N VAL A 137 0.71 2.51 -0.98
CA VAL A 137 0.74 2.36 0.48
C VAL A 137 2.06 2.85 1.06
N LEU A 138 3.20 2.42 0.50
CA LEU A 138 4.51 2.84 1.00
C LEU A 138 4.75 4.33 0.84
N ARG A 139 4.38 4.93 -0.31
CA ARG A 139 4.51 6.37 -0.53
C ARG A 139 3.57 7.18 0.36
N TYR A 140 2.32 6.73 0.52
CA TYR A 140 1.39 7.36 1.45
C TYR A 140 1.98 7.44 2.87
N LEU A 141 2.55 6.34 3.37
CA LEU A 141 3.16 6.31 4.71
C LEU A 141 4.43 7.15 4.82
N ALA A 142 5.21 7.25 3.75
CA ALA A 142 6.42 8.05 3.72
C ALA A 142 6.13 9.57 3.68
N LEU A 143 5.09 9.98 2.95
CA LEU A 143 4.81 11.37 2.61
C LEU A 143 3.74 12.02 3.47
N ASN A 144 2.95 11.21 4.21
CA ASN A 144 1.96 11.69 5.17
C ASN A 144 2.56 11.77 6.58
N GLU A 145 2.49 12.94 7.21
CA GLU A 145 3.11 13.18 8.52
C GLU A 145 2.45 12.41 9.65
N ALA A 146 1.13 12.35 9.68
CA ALA A 146 0.35 11.79 10.77
C ALA A 146 -0.86 10.97 10.29
N PRO A 147 -0.63 9.91 9.48
CA PRO A 147 -1.73 9.09 9.03
C PRO A 147 -2.38 8.33 10.18
N SER A 148 -3.71 8.23 10.17
CA SER A 148 -4.47 7.41 11.12
C SER A 148 -4.37 5.90 10.81
N VAL A 149 -3.22 5.44 10.32
CA VAL A 149 -2.99 4.04 9.95
C VAL A 149 -2.38 3.28 11.11
N GLU A 150 -3.04 2.20 11.52
CA GLU A 150 -2.54 1.31 12.57
C GLU A 150 -1.57 0.26 12.02
N ARG A 151 -1.93 -0.39 10.91
CA ARG A 151 -1.10 -1.38 10.20
C ARG A 151 -1.22 -1.19 8.72
N ALA A 152 -0.13 -1.45 8.00
CA ALA A 152 -0.11 -1.40 6.55
C ALA A 152 0.58 -2.63 5.96
N VAL A 153 0.04 -3.13 4.85
CA VAL A 153 0.59 -4.25 4.08
C VAL A 153 0.85 -3.79 2.66
N ALA A 154 2.09 -3.89 2.23
CA ALA A 154 2.50 -3.64 0.85
C ALA A 154 2.91 -4.97 0.20
N ALA A 155 2.03 -5.50 -0.67
CA ALA A 155 2.19 -6.79 -1.28
C ALA A 155 2.75 -6.69 -2.72
N ASN A 156 3.73 -7.54 -3.05
CA ASN A 156 4.27 -7.75 -4.40
C ASN A 156 4.48 -6.47 -5.23
N SER A 157 5.03 -5.42 -4.64
CA SER A 157 5.30 -4.17 -5.36
C SER A 157 6.29 -4.38 -6.50
N GLY A 158 6.04 -3.75 -7.64
CA GLY A 158 6.88 -3.89 -8.84
C GLY A 158 8.28 -3.31 -8.68
N TRP A 159 8.42 -2.28 -7.84
CA TRP A 159 9.66 -1.65 -7.40
C TRP A 159 9.36 -0.72 -6.22
N TYR A 160 10.40 -0.16 -5.61
CA TYR A 160 10.27 0.57 -4.36
C TYR A 160 10.97 1.92 -4.42
N MET A 161 10.31 2.97 -3.92
CA MET A 161 10.93 4.26 -3.64
C MET A 161 11.98 4.10 -2.54
N LEU A 162 13.17 4.63 -2.77
CA LEU A 162 14.25 4.56 -1.79
C LEU A 162 14.05 5.57 -0.65
N PRO A 163 14.32 5.18 0.61
CA PRO A 163 14.37 6.13 1.72
C PRO A 163 15.66 6.95 1.67
N ASP A 164 15.81 7.74 0.61
CA ASP A 164 17.00 8.55 0.33
C ASP A 164 16.60 9.95 -0.11
N LEU A 165 17.13 10.96 0.59
CA LEU A 165 16.87 12.38 0.35
C LEU A 165 17.76 12.99 -0.75
N ASN A 166 18.68 12.21 -1.32
CA ASN A 166 19.57 12.63 -2.40
C ASN A 166 19.23 12.01 -3.76
N ILE A 167 18.17 11.21 -3.82
CA ILE A 167 17.64 10.60 -5.04
C ILE A 167 16.29 11.24 -5.34
N ASP A 168 16.15 11.73 -6.57
CA ASP A 168 14.95 12.47 -6.99
C ASP A 168 13.67 11.60 -6.92
N TYR A 169 12.56 12.22 -6.57
CA TYR A 169 11.24 11.58 -6.58
C TYR A 169 10.79 11.31 -8.03
N PRO A 170 10.26 10.13 -8.40
CA PRO A 170 9.69 9.09 -7.54
C PRO A 170 10.63 7.95 -7.14
N ASP A 171 11.90 7.97 -7.54
CA ASP A 171 12.87 6.91 -7.26
C ASP A 171 13.39 7.00 -5.81
N GLY A 172 13.52 8.20 -5.27
CA GLY A 172 13.81 8.53 -3.89
C GLY A 172 12.93 9.65 -3.37
N MET A 173 13.44 10.48 -2.46
CA MET A 173 12.67 11.50 -1.73
C MET A 173 13.21 12.93 -1.92
N GLU A 174 14.17 13.14 -2.83
CA GLU A 174 14.72 14.46 -3.12
C GLU A 174 13.70 15.36 -3.84
N GLY A 175 13.80 16.68 -3.62
CA GLY A 175 13.09 17.69 -4.38
C GLY A 175 11.60 17.86 -4.06
N ILE A 176 11.09 17.21 -2.99
CA ILE A 176 9.66 17.25 -2.61
C ILE A 176 9.42 17.81 -1.19
N GLY A 177 10.44 18.45 -0.61
CA GLY A 177 10.32 19.15 0.68
C GLY A 177 10.25 18.25 1.90
N LEU A 178 10.97 17.12 1.86
CA LEU A 178 11.11 16.20 2.99
C LEU A 178 12.49 16.36 3.65
N ASP A 179 12.57 15.98 4.91
CA ASP A 179 13.79 15.93 5.70
C ASP A 179 13.96 14.58 6.42
N GLU A 180 15.04 14.43 7.16
CA GLU A 180 15.35 13.20 7.90
C GLU A 180 14.24 12.79 8.88
N SER A 181 13.47 13.72 9.40
CA SER A 181 12.37 13.42 10.31
C SER A 181 11.27 12.58 9.64
N PHE A 182 11.03 12.79 8.34
CA PHE A 182 10.14 11.95 7.53
C PHE A 182 10.68 10.52 7.38
N LEU A 183 11.98 10.36 7.11
CA LEU A 183 12.61 9.03 7.04
C LEU A 183 12.46 8.27 8.34
N ARG A 184 12.78 8.91 9.46
CA ARG A 184 12.66 8.31 10.80
C ARG A 184 11.22 7.87 11.10
N ARG A 185 10.23 8.72 10.80
CA ARG A 185 8.81 8.37 10.97
C ARG A 185 8.39 7.23 10.05
N TYR A 186 8.76 7.29 8.77
CA TYR A 186 8.45 6.25 7.79
C TYR A 186 8.97 4.88 8.21
N LEU A 187 10.24 4.81 8.58
CA LEU A 187 10.90 3.56 8.98
C LEU A 187 10.36 2.99 10.30
N SER A 188 9.81 3.83 11.18
CA SER A 188 9.19 3.40 12.43
C SER A 188 7.74 2.91 12.31
N ARG A 189 7.08 3.10 11.15
CA ARG A 189 5.69 2.69 10.91
C ARG A 189 5.52 1.17 11.02
N ASN A 190 4.30 0.73 11.38
CA ASN A 190 3.93 -0.68 11.41
C ASN A 190 3.58 -1.16 9.99
N VAL A 191 4.58 -1.60 9.25
CA VAL A 191 4.49 -2.01 7.85
C VAL A 191 4.86 -3.48 7.71
N THR A 192 4.11 -4.22 6.91
CA THR A 192 4.51 -5.54 6.43
C THR A 192 4.75 -5.51 4.92
N ILE A 193 5.95 -5.84 4.51
CA ILE A 193 6.26 -6.21 3.13
C ILE A 193 5.84 -7.67 2.96
N LEU A 194 4.85 -7.92 2.11
CA LEU A 194 4.29 -9.24 1.85
C LEU A 194 4.69 -9.70 0.44
N LEU A 195 5.40 -10.82 0.32
CA LEU A 195 5.95 -11.29 -0.96
C LEU A 195 5.50 -12.72 -1.25
N GLY A 196 5.06 -12.97 -2.49
CA GLY A 196 4.92 -14.33 -3.00
C GLY A 196 6.28 -14.87 -3.47
N ASP A 197 6.69 -16.06 -3.02
CA ASP A 197 8.00 -16.60 -3.39
C ASP A 197 8.08 -17.11 -4.84
N ALA A 198 6.94 -17.29 -5.51
CA ALA A 198 6.84 -17.59 -6.92
C ALA A 198 6.68 -16.35 -7.83
N ASP A 199 6.66 -15.11 -7.30
CA ASP A 199 6.62 -13.87 -8.08
C ASP A 199 8.02 -13.50 -8.61
N THR A 200 8.56 -14.37 -9.48
CA THR A 200 9.93 -14.33 -9.99
C THR A 200 10.03 -14.08 -11.49
N ASP A 201 8.94 -13.68 -12.15
CA ASP A 201 8.96 -13.36 -13.58
C ASP A 201 9.69 -12.03 -13.84
N SER A 202 10.93 -12.12 -14.34
CA SER A 202 11.75 -10.98 -14.76
C SER A 202 11.35 -10.40 -16.12
N SER A 203 10.49 -11.11 -16.87
CA SER A 203 10.05 -10.70 -18.22
C SER A 203 8.72 -9.93 -18.21
N ALA A 204 8.02 -9.87 -17.07
CA ALA A 204 6.73 -9.20 -16.94
C ALA A 204 6.76 -7.78 -17.55
N SER A 205 5.80 -7.51 -18.44
CA SER A 205 5.77 -6.28 -19.24
C SER A 205 5.50 -5.01 -18.42
N ASP A 206 4.84 -5.17 -17.28
CA ASP A 206 4.52 -4.09 -16.33
C ASP A 206 5.61 -3.87 -15.25
N LEU A 207 6.71 -4.64 -15.33
CA LEU A 207 7.81 -4.51 -14.38
C LEU A 207 8.72 -3.33 -14.77
N PRO A 208 8.85 -2.28 -13.94
CA PRO A 208 9.72 -1.15 -14.24
C PRO A 208 11.19 -1.56 -14.46
N ARG A 209 11.85 -0.91 -15.45
CA ARG A 209 13.20 -1.22 -15.90
C ARG A 209 14.13 -0.01 -15.90
N ASN A 210 13.76 1.06 -15.16
CA ASN A 210 14.69 2.15 -14.90
C ASN A 210 15.86 1.66 -14.04
N GLU A 211 16.94 2.41 -14.01
CA GLU A 211 18.19 2.04 -13.34
C GLU A 211 17.97 1.69 -11.86
N VAL A 212 17.20 2.52 -11.14
CA VAL A 212 16.91 2.31 -9.72
C VAL A 212 16.11 1.02 -9.48
N ALA A 213 15.12 0.72 -10.33
CA ALA A 213 14.36 -0.51 -10.22
C ALA A 213 15.20 -1.76 -10.52
N LEU A 214 16.09 -1.69 -11.52
CA LEU A 214 16.99 -2.79 -11.88
C LEU A 214 18.04 -3.05 -10.78
N ALA A 215 18.52 -2.01 -10.12
CA ALA A 215 19.45 -2.14 -8.98
C ALA A 215 18.83 -2.87 -7.78
N GLN A 216 17.50 -2.84 -7.63
CA GLN A 216 16.78 -3.57 -6.58
C GLN A 216 16.66 -5.07 -6.86
N GLY A 217 16.77 -5.49 -8.13
CA GLY A 217 16.73 -6.90 -8.50
C GLY A 217 15.96 -7.19 -9.80
N PRO A 218 16.05 -8.43 -10.29
CA PRO A 218 15.49 -8.80 -11.59
C PRO A 218 13.97 -9.00 -11.61
N HIS A 219 13.35 -9.26 -10.46
CA HIS A 219 11.92 -9.57 -10.32
C HIS A 219 11.37 -9.07 -8.98
N ARG A 220 10.04 -9.10 -8.78
CA ARG A 220 9.37 -8.49 -7.64
C ARG A 220 9.80 -9.07 -6.30
N LEU A 221 9.94 -10.39 -6.19
CA LEU A 221 10.45 -11.03 -4.96
C LEU A 221 11.84 -10.49 -4.60
N ALA A 222 12.79 -10.50 -5.54
CA ALA A 222 14.15 -10.01 -5.29
C ALA A 222 14.15 -8.54 -4.85
N ARG A 223 13.35 -7.70 -5.52
CA ARG A 223 13.22 -6.27 -5.18
C ARG A 223 12.65 -6.05 -3.80
N GLY A 224 11.64 -6.82 -3.41
CA GLY A 224 11.03 -6.69 -2.08
C GLY A 224 11.99 -7.10 -0.94
N LEU A 225 12.72 -8.20 -1.13
CA LEU A 225 13.75 -8.66 -0.19
C LEU A 225 14.85 -7.60 -0.05
N TRP A 226 15.36 -7.11 -1.16
CA TRP A 226 16.41 -6.08 -1.19
C TRP A 226 15.92 -4.79 -0.51
N HIS A 227 14.72 -4.32 -0.83
CA HIS A 227 14.16 -3.09 -0.26
C HIS A 227 13.98 -3.18 1.26
N PHE A 228 13.44 -4.29 1.75
CA PHE A 228 13.30 -4.51 3.20
C PHE A 228 14.65 -4.42 3.93
N ASP A 229 15.68 -5.11 3.42
CA ASP A 229 17.02 -5.06 4.01
C ASP A 229 17.64 -3.66 3.90
N HIS A 230 17.47 -2.98 2.77
CA HIS A 230 17.94 -1.62 2.57
C HIS A 230 17.30 -0.66 3.57
N CYS A 231 15.98 -0.69 3.75
CA CYS A 231 15.27 0.15 4.74
C CYS A 231 15.75 -0.12 6.17
N ARG A 232 15.99 -1.40 6.53
CA ARG A 232 16.55 -1.77 7.83
C ARG A 232 17.93 -1.15 8.07
N LYS A 233 18.81 -1.22 7.07
CA LYS A 233 20.15 -0.61 7.12
C LYS A 233 20.09 0.91 7.25
N VAL A 234 19.20 1.57 6.52
CA VAL A 234 18.99 3.03 6.64
C VAL A 234 18.50 3.39 8.04
N ALA A 235 17.57 2.61 8.62
CA ALA A 235 17.12 2.85 9.99
C ALA A 235 18.27 2.70 11.00
N GLU A 236 19.11 1.69 10.86
CA GLU A 236 20.31 1.50 11.68
C GLU A 236 21.29 2.67 11.57
N GLN A 237 21.59 3.13 10.35
CA GLN A 237 22.47 4.29 10.09
C GLN A 237 21.95 5.58 10.71
N LEU A 238 20.63 5.79 10.67
CA LEU A 238 19.96 6.93 11.27
C LEU A 238 19.80 6.80 12.78
N GLY A 239 20.01 5.63 13.39
CA GLY A 239 19.64 5.35 14.78
C GLY A 239 18.12 5.51 15.01
N ALA A 240 17.32 5.13 14.01
CA ALA A 240 15.86 5.17 14.05
C ALA A 240 15.27 3.81 14.40
N SER A 241 14.06 3.81 14.99
CA SER A 241 13.28 2.59 15.15
C SER A 241 12.94 2.00 13.80
N PHE A 242 12.93 0.66 13.68
CA PHE A 242 12.47 -0.04 12.49
C PHE A 242 11.23 -0.87 12.82
N GLY A 243 10.07 -0.41 12.37
CA GLY A 243 8.76 -1.04 12.67
C GLY A 243 8.29 -2.06 11.63
N TRP A 244 9.11 -2.32 10.61
CA TRP A 244 8.70 -3.15 9.47
C TRP A 244 8.88 -4.63 9.73
N ARG A 245 8.06 -5.42 9.03
CA ARG A 245 8.13 -6.88 8.98
C ARG A 245 8.19 -7.35 7.55
N LEU A 246 8.80 -8.51 7.35
CA LEU A 246 8.84 -9.21 6.07
C LEU A 246 8.12 -10.54 6.23
N GLU A 247 7.15 -10.78 5.37
CA GLU A 247 6.39 -12.03 5.32
C GLU A 247 6.39 -12.58 3.89
N ILE A 248 6.55 -13.90 3.77
CA ILE A 248 6.62 -14.58 2.48
C ILE A 248 5.53 -15.63 2.40
N VAL A 249 4.80 -15.62 1.29
CA VAL A 249 3.71 -16.56 1.01
C VAL A 249 4.23 -17.66 0.08
N PRO A 250 4.39 -18.90 0.57
CA PRO A 250 4.92 -19.99 -0.21
C PRO A 250 4.05 -20.33 -1.42
N GLY A 251 4.68 -20.46 -2.60
CA GLY A 251 4.02 -20.82 -3.85
C GLY A 251 3.18 -19.71 -4.48
N ALA A 252 2.99 -18.57 -3.82
CA ALA A 252 2.16 -17.50 -4.33
C ALA A 252 2.86 -16.74 -5.48
N VAL A 253 2.12 -16.52 -6.56
CA VAL A 253 2.52 -15.70 -7.70
C VAL A 253 2.12 -14.22 -7.49
N HIS A 254 2.29 -13.39 -8.54
CA HIS A 254 2.04 -11.95 -8.44
C HIS A 254 0.64 -11.59 -7.95
N VAL A 255 -0.39 -12.18 -8.55
CA VAL A 255 -1.79 -12.05 -8.13
C VAL A 255 -2.28 -13.45 -7.75
N ASP A 256 -2.54 -13.67 -6.48
CA ASP A 256 -2.90 -14.96 -5.93
C ASP A 256 -3.87 -14.75 -4.76
N GLN A 257 -4.89 -15.62 -4.62
CA GLN A 257 -5.86 -15.55 -3.53
C GLN A 257 -5.17 -15.56 -2.15
N ALA A 258 -4.10 -16.33 -2.00
CA ALA A 258 -3.35 -16.39 -0.75
C ALA A 258 -2.73 -15.03 -0.35
N MET A 259 -2.32 -14.21 -1.33
CA MET A 259 -1.81 -12.87 -1.07
C MET A 259 -2.87 -11.96 -0.43
N PHE A 260 -4.13 -12.06 -0.90
CA PHE A 260 -5.24 -11.29 -0.35
C PHE A 260 -5.66 -11.80 1.03
N GLU A 261 -5.79 -13.11 1.20
CA GLU A 261 -6.18 -13.71 2.49
C GLU A 261 -5.16 -13.42 3.58
N ILE A 262 -3.89 -13.72 3.34
CA ILE A 262 -2.81 -13.49 4.30
C ILE A 262 -2.63 -11.99 4.54
N GLY A 263 -2.69 -11.17 3.49
CA GLY A 263 -2.63 -9.72 3.60
C GLY A 263 -3.73 -9.14 4.47
N ALA A 264 -4.97 -9.62 4.34
CA ALA A 264 -6.09 -9.22 5.18
C ALA A 264 -5.89 -9.62 6.65
N HIS A 265 -5.47 -10.87 6.93
CA HIS A 265 -5.14 -11.32 8.28
C HIS A 265 -4.06 -10.45 8.95
N ILE A 266 -3.00 -10.10 8.20
CA ILE A 266 -1.94 -9.22 8.68
C ILE A 266 -2.47 -7.81 8.96
N ALA A 267 -3.25 -7.26 8.04
CA ALA A 267 -3.79 -5.90 8.15
C ALA A 267 -4.62 -5.73 9.42
N VAL A 268 -5.54 -6.65 9.73
CA VAL A 268 -6.37 -6.56 10.94
C VAL A 268 -5.70 -7.13 12.20
N GLY A 269 -4.50 -7.71 12.10
CA GLY A 269 -3.77 -8.25 13.25
C GLY A 269 -4.36 -9.53 13.83
N SER A 270 -5.03 -10.35 13.02
CA SER A 270 -5.58 -11.63 13.46
C SER A 270 -4.48 -12.57 13.94
N GLU A 271 -4.68 -13.19 15.12
CA GLU A 271 -3.72 -14.12 15.74
C GLU A 271 -3.67 -15.49 15.03
N ASP A 272 -4.64 -15.83 14.20
CA ASP A 272 -4.72 -17.10 13.44
C ASP A 272 -3.60 -17.27 12.38
N ARG A 273 -2.59 -16.47 12.54
CA ARG A 273 -1.44 -16.21 11.68
C ARG A 273 -0.44 -17.37 11.64
N GLU A 274 -0.33 -18.15 12.72
CA GLU A 274 0.72 -19.15 12.88
C GLU A 274 0.55 -20.39 11.97
N SER A 275 -0.65 -20.63 11.46
CA SER A 275 -0.92 -21.78 10.59
C SER A 275 -0.38 -21.62 9.16
N TRP A 276 -0.09 -20.38 8.71
CA TRP A 276 0.20 -20.06 7.30
C TRP A 276 1.65 -19.75 6.98
N ILE A 277 2.44 -19.25 7.93
CA ILE A 277 3.77 -18.70 7.64
C ILE A 277 4.87 -19.38 8.49
N ARG A 278 5.10 -20.69 8.27
CA ARG A 278 6.33 -21.36 8.67
C ARG A 278 7.21 -21.57 7.43
N VAL A 279 7.79 -20.49 6.91
CA VAL A 279 8.95 -20.61 6.01
C VAL A 279 10.20 -20.47 6.85
N GLU A 280 11.04 -21.50 6.83
CA GLU A 280 12.37 -21.44 7.43
C GLU A 280 13.14 -20.29 6.76
N ARG A 281 13.27 -19.15 7.43
CA ARG A 281 14.03 -17.96 6.97
C ARG A 281 15.44 -18.30 6.45
N LYS A 282 16.00 -19.41 6.91
CA LYS A 282 17.34 -19.90 6.51
C LYS A 282 17.46 -20.35 5.05
N LYS A 283 16.36 -20.67 4.35
CA LYS A 283 16.44 -21.16 2.96
C LYS A 283 16.36 -20.04 1.91
N LEU A 284 15.88 -18.86 2.26
CA LEU A 284 15.67 -17.74 1.34
C LEU A 284 16.73 -16.64 1.45
N TRP A 285 17.65 -16.73 2.39
CA TRP A 285 18.69 -15.73 2.65
C TRP A 285 20.11 -16.30 2.54
N PRO A 286 20.61 -16.62 1.31
CA PRO A 286 22.00 -17.05 1.14
C PRO A 286 23.01 -15.89 1.05
N LEU A 287 22.58 -14.62 1.23
CA LEU A 287 23.44 -13.45 0.97
C LEU A 287 23.73 -12.59 2.21
N ALA A 288 23.54 -13.12 3.42
CA ALA A 288 23.93 -12.45 4.67
C ALA A 288 25.07 -13.23 5.35
N GLU A 289 26.23 -13.26 4.71
CA GLU A 289 27.55 -13.43 5.35
C GLU A 289 28.48 -12.32 4.86
#